data_c6b8ba2d10c02a7e36dde80fb567a389
#
_entry.id   c6b8ba2d10c02a7e36dde80fb567a389
#
_cell.length_a   1.000
_cell.length_b   1.000
_cell.length_c   1.000
_cell.angle_alpha   90.00
_cell.angle_beta   90.00
_cell.angle_gamma   90.00
#
_symmetry.space_group_name_H-M   'P 1'
#
loop_
_entity.id
_entity.type
_entity.pdbx_description
1 polymer ?
#
loop_
_entity_poly.entity_id
_entity_poly.type
_entity_poly.pdbx_seq_one_letter_code
_entity_poly.pdbx_strand_id
1 'polypeptide(L)'
;MTLDPKDVREWLPNYTYGAHAFGMKNLDEVEKNREKIADWIKEYSPITHVTKDDPPIGLYYGGVKGAKVGETHPDPTHSPILGLKLAEKLKADGVEVVFHSNTEPNENFPTAQSFLIAHLKK
;
A
#
# COMPACT_ATOMS: atom_id res chain seq x y z
N MET A 1 -3.36 0.96 -1.31
CA MET A 1 -3.32 -0.34 -0.69
C MET A 1 -4.51 -1.18 -1.10
N THR A 2 -4.44 -2.47 -0.92
CA THR A 2 -5.48 -3.39 -1.36
C THR A 2 -6.02 -4.21 -0.20
N LEU A 3 -7.30 -4.57 -0.26
CA LEU A 3 -7.93 -5.54 0.63
C LEU A 3 -8.12 -6.91 -0.04
N ASP A 4 -7.62 -7.06 -1.27
CA ASP A 4 -7.66 -8.35 -1.97
C ASP A 4 -6.65 -9.31 -1.33
N PRO A 5 -7.09 -10.42 -0.70
CA PRO A 5 -6.19 -11.37 -0.05
C PRO A 5 -5.21 -12.03 -1.01
N LYS A 6 -5.57 -12.16 -2.29
CA LYS A 6 -4.70 -12.70 -3.32
C LYS A 6 -3.47 -11.81 -3.51
N ASP A 7 -3.69 -10.52 -3.70
CA ASP A 7 -2.61 -9.57 -3.92
C ASP A 7 -1.73 -9.40 -2.67
N VAL A 8 -2.35 -9.15 -1.53
CA VAL A 8 -1.60 -8.88 -0.30
C VAL A 8 -0.79 -10.08 0.18
N ARG A 9 -1.26 -11.31 -0.02
CA ARG A 9 -0.52 -12.52 0.34
C ARG A 9 0.60 -12.86 -0.64
N GLU A 10 0.46 -12.48 -1.90
CA GLU A 10 1.54 -12.56 -2.87
C GLU A 10 2.70 -11.64 -2.49
N TRP A 11 2.39 -10.43 -2.05
CA TRP A 11 3.41 -9.46 -1.65
C TRP A 11 4.01 -9.75 -0.27
N LEU A 12 3.18 -10.18 0.67
CA LEU A 12 3.48 -10.40 2.07
C LEU A 12 2.83 -11.72 2.54
N PRO A 13 3.52 -12.87 2.38
CA PRO A 13 2.94 -14.18 2.65
C PRO A 13 2.40 -14.38 4.07
N ASN A 14 2.94 -13.68 5.05
CA ASN A 14 2.50 -13.74 6.45
C ASN A 14 1.52 -12.62 6.85
N TYR A 15 0.94 -11.91 5.88
CA TYR A 15 -0.10 -10.91 6.14
C TYR A 15 -1.39 -11.60 6.60
N THR A 16 -1.96 -11.12 7.72
CA THR A 16 -3.15 -11.75 8.34
C THR A 16 -4.28 -10.77 8.62
N TYR A 17 -4.05 -9.49 8.37
CA TYR A 17 -4.99 -8.42 8.73
C TYR A 17 -6.04 -8.17 7.64
N GLY A 18 -7.18 -7.59 8.01
CA GLY A 18 -8.18 -7.08 7.07
C GLY A 18 -9.48 -7.88 6.98
N ALA A 19 -9.51 -9.13 7.41
CA ALA A 19 -10.69 -9.98 7.30
C ALA A 19 -11.93 -9.40 8.03
N HIS A 20 -11.71 -8.75 9.15
CA HIS A 20 -12.77 -8.14 9.94
C HIS A 20 -13.49 -6.99 9.23
N ALA A 21 -12.84 -6.34 8.25
CA ALA A 21 -13.49 -5.32 7.41
C ALA A 21 -14.68 -5.88 6.62
N PHE A 22 -14.69 -7.19 6.39
CA PHE A 22 -15.76 -7.91 5.71
C PHE A 22 -16.61 -8.77 6.66
N GLY A 23 -16.44 -8.60 7.97
CA GLY A 23 -17.14 -9.42 8.97
C GLY A 23 -16.70 -10.88 9.02
N MET A 24 -15.49 -11.19 8.54
CA MET A 24 -14.94 -12.53 8.45
C MET A 24 -13.85 -12.77 9.50
N LYS A 25 -13.65 -14.04 9.86
CA LYS A 25 -12.73 -14.44 10.94
C LYS A 25 -11.26 -14.29 10.58
N ASN A 26 -10.91 -14.61 9.32
CA ASN A 26 -9.54 -14.61 8.84
C ASN A 26 -9.48 -14.47 7.32
N LEU A 27 -8.28 -14.30 6.77
CA LEU A 27 -8.11 -14.14 5.33
C LEU A 27 -8.43 -15.39 4.52
N ASP A 28 -8.37 -16.58 5.10
CA ASP A 28 -8.78 -17.81 4.41
C ASP A 28 -10.29 -17.78 4.11
N GLU A 29 -11.09 -17.28 5.05
CA GLU A 29 -12.52 -17.07 4.84
C GLU A 29 -12.79 -16.01 3.79
N VAL A 30 -12.04 -14.92 3.78
CA VAL A 30 -12.12 -13.87 2.74
C VAL A 30 -11.80 -14.46 1.37
N GLU A 31 -10.74 -15.24 1.27
CA GLU A 31 -10.31 -15.86 0.01
C GLU A 31 -11.35 -16.84 -0.53
N LYS A 32 -11.95 -17.67 0.34
CA LYS A 32 -13.05 -18.56 -0.03
C LYS A 32 -14.27 -17.83 -0.60
N ASN A 33 -14.54 -16.64 -0.10
CA ASN A 33 -15.69 -15.82 -0.49
C ASN A 33 -15.33 -14.69 -1.44
N ARG A 34 -14.09 -14.67 -1.95
CA ARG A 34 -13.54 -13.57 -2.73
C ARG A 34 -14.44 -13.13 -3.88
N GLU A 35 -14.99 -14.07 -4.64
CA GLU A 35 -15.89 -13.75 -5.76
C GLU A 35 -17.20 -13.12 -5.30
N LYS A 36 -17.75 -13.56 -4.16
CA LYS A 36 -18.99 -13.04 -3.61
C LYS A 36 -18.85 -11.60 -3.10
N ILE A 37 -17.66 -11.22 -2.64
CA ILE A 37 -17.37 -9.90 -2.09
C ILE A 37 -16.43 -9.07 -2.97
N ALA A 38 -16.25 -9.47 -4.23
CA ALA A 38 -15.33 -8.81 -5.15
C ALA A 38 -15.60 -7.30 -5.28
N ASP A 39 -16.87 -6.90 -5.31
CA ASP A 39 -17.26 -5.50 -5.39
C ASP A 39 -16.86 -4.73 -4.12
N TRP A 40 -16.97 -5.34 -2.96
CA TRP A 40 -16.54 -4.73 -1.68
C TRP A 40 -15.01 -4.62 -1.61
N ILE A 41 -14.29 -5.67 -2.05
CA ILE A 41 -12.83 -5.63 -2.11
C ILE A 41 -12.38 -4.46 -2.97
N LYS A 42 -12.98 -4.28 -4.13
CA LYS A 42 -12.71 -3.17 -5.04
C LYS A 42 -13.07 -1.82 -4.41
N GLU A 43 -14.26 -1.70 -3.85
CA GLU A 43 -14.77 -0.47 -3.25
C GLU A 43 -13.90 0.02 -2.09
N TYR A 44 -13.46 -0.90 -1.23
CA TYR A 44 -12.69 -0.55 -0.04
C TYR A 44 -11.16 -0.64 -0.19
N SER A 45 -10.67 -0.95 -1.38
CA SER A 45 -9.23 -0.95 -1.66
C SER A 45 -8.79 0.37 -2.27
N PRO A 46 -8.05 1.22 -1.56
CA PRO A 46 -7.62 2.53 -2.08
C PRO A 46 -6.92 2.47 -3.43
N ILE A 47 -6.14 1.43 -3.68
CA ILE A 47 -5.40 1.24 -4.93
C ILE A 47 -6.31 1.18 -6.18
N THR A 48 -7.58 0.79 -6.02
CA THR A 48 -8.53 0.69 -7.13
C THR A 48 -9.14 2.04 -7.52
N HIS A 49 -8.98 3.05 -6.68
CA HIS A 49 -9.55 4.39 -6.86
C HIS A 49 -8.54 5.42 -7.38
N VAL A 50 -7.30 5.01 -7.60
CA VAL A 50 -6.27 5.89 -8.14
C VAL A 50 -6.65 6.37 -9.54
N THR A 51 -6.63 7.69 -9.72
CA THR A 51 -6.87 8.35 -11.00
C THR A 51 -5.79 9.39 -11.28
N LYS A 52 -5.57 9.72 -12.55
CA LYS A 52 -4.51 10.65 -12.98
C LYS A 52 -4.65 12.08 -12.42
N ASP A 53 -5.83 12.42 -11.94
CA ASP A 53 -6.15 13.73 -11.36
C ASP A 53 -6.03 13.77 -9.83
N ASP A 54 -5.56 12.66 -9.22
CA ASP A 54 -5.22 12.66 -7.81
C ASP A 54 -4.10 13.67 -7.51
N PRO A 55 -4.13 14.34 -6.34
CA PRO A 55 -3.08 15.25 -5.95
C PRO A 55 -1.76 14.52 -5.71
N PRO A 56 -0.62 15.23 -5.71
CA PRO A 56 0.67 14.65 -5.33
C PRO A 56 0.62 13.93 -3.98
N ILE A 57 1.20 12.76 -3.91
CA ILE A 57 1.13 11.87 -2.74
C ILE A 57 2.53 11.57 -2.22
N GLY A 58 2.75 11.78 -0.92
CA GLY A 58 3.97 11.35 -0.23
C GLY A 58 3.70 10.13 0.63
N LEU A 59 4.49 9.06 0.44
CA LEU A 59 4.42 7.80 1.17
C LEU A 59 5.74 7.60 1.95
N TYR A 60 5.65 7.68 3.27
CA TYR A 60 6.81 7.64 4.15
C TYR A 60 6.72 6.45 5.10
N TYR A 61 7.71 5.56 5.01
CA TYR A 61 7.78 4.38 5.85
C TYR A 61 9.12 4.34 6.60
N GLY A 62 9.06 4.23 7.91
CA GLY A 62 10.19 3.86 8.74
C GLY A 62 10.31 2.33 8.85
N GLY A 63 11.14 1.84 9.74
CA GLY A 63 11.15 0.45 10.16
C GLY A 63 12.06 -0.48 9.36
N VAL A 64 11.55 -1.57 8.83
CA VAL A 64 12.35 -2.72 8.39
C VAL A 64 13.20 -2.43 7.15
N LYS A 65 14.53 -2.59 7.30
CA LYS A 65 15.46 -2.57 6.17
C LYS A 65 15.36 -3.88 5.38
N GLY A 66 15.51 -3.78 4.05
CA GLY A 66 15.58 -4.96 3.18
C GLY A 66 14.26 -5.66 2.94
N ALA A 67 13.15 -4.96 3.17
CA ALA A 67 11.82 -5.47 2.83
C ALA A 67 11.71 -5.80 1.35
N LYS A 68 11.39 -7.05 1.01
CA LYS A 68 11.22 -7.52 -0.37
C LYS A 68 9.84 -8.14 -0.58
N VAL A 69 9.29 -7.92 -1.77
CA VAL A 69 8.05 -8.56 -2.19
C VAL A 69 8.19 -10.07 -2.18
N GLY A 70 7.19 -10.77 -1.63
CA GLY A 70 7.17 -12.23 -1.56
C GLY A 70 7.89 -12.84 -0.36
N GLU A 71 8.53 -12.03 0.47
CA GLU A 71 9.18 -12.49 1.72
C GLU A 71 8.31 -12.19 2.94
N THR A 72 8.49 -12.99 3.99
CA THR A 72 7.84 -12.74 5.29
C THR A 72 8.49 -11.57 6.01
N HIS A 73 7.68 -10.82 6.76
CA HIS A 73 8.13 -9.67 7.52
C HIS A 73 7.73 -9.79 8.99
N PRO A 74 8.53 -9.22 9.93
CA PRO A 74 8.15 -9.19 11.35
C PRO A 74 6.85 -8.45 11.61
N ASP A 75 6.59 -7.38 10.85
CA ASP A 75 5.37 -6.57 10.94
C ASP A 75 4.80 -6.33 9.53
N PRO A 76 4.10 -7.32 8.96
CA PRO A 76 3.59 -7.21 7.58
C PRO A 76 2.51 -6.13 7.44
N THR A 77 1.76 -5.85 8.49
CA THR A 77 0.68 -4.85 8.47
C THR A 77 1.20 -3.43 8.23
N HIS A 78 2.42 -3.13 8.67
CA HIS A 78 3.07 -1.83 8.48
C HIS A 78 4.26 -1.91 7.52
N SER A 79 4.31 -2.93 6.68
CA SER A 79 5.40 -3.12 5.73
C SER A 79 5.43 -2.01 4.66
N PRO A 80 6.62 -1.48 4.33
CA PRO A 80 6.79 -0.53 3.23
C PRO A 80 6.41 -1.11 1.86
N ILE A 81 6.31 -2.43 1.73
CA ILE A 81 5.85 -3.08 0.49
C ILE A 81 4.43 -2.64 0.12
N LEU A 82 3.55 -2.43 1.09
CA LEU A 82 2.20 -1.91 0.83
C LEU A 82 2.24 -0.54 0.18
N GLY A 83 3.08 0.35 0.69
CA GLY A 83 3.29 1.68 0.10
C GLY A 83 4.01 1.64 -1.25
N LEU A 84 4.98 0.75 -1.41
CA LEU A 84 5.69 0.56 -2.67
C LEU A 84 4.72 0.15 -3.79
N LYS A 85 3.82 -0.78 -3.53
CA LYS A 85 2.81 -1.21 -4.49
C LYS A 85 1.82 -0.11 -4.85
N LEU A 86 1.43 0.71 -3.88
CA LEU A 86 0.61 1.89 -4.14
C LEU A 86 1.39 2.92 -4.97
N ALA A 87 2.66 3.15 -4.67
CA ALA A 87 3.51 4.07 -5.44
C ALA A 87 3.68 3.63 -6.89
N GLU A 88 3.85 2.33 -7.14
CA GLU A 88 3.91 1.78 -8.50
C GLU A 88 2.63 2.07 -9.28
N LYS A 89 1.46 1.87 -8.67
CA LYS A 89 0.15 2.16 -9.27
C LYS A 89 -0.02 3.65 -9.55
N LEU A 90 0.31 4.51 -8.59
CA LEU A 90 0.25 5.97 -8.74
C LEU A 90 1.10 6.45 -9.92
N LYS A 91 2.34 5.98 -10.01
CA LYS A 91 3.24 6.31 -11.13
C LYS A 91 2.68 5.83 -12.46
N ALA A 92 2.15 4.61 -12.52
CA ALA A 92 1.57 4.05 -13.73
C ALA A 92 0.37 4.86 -14.24
N ASP A 93 -0.41 5.44 -13.32
CA ASP A 93 -1.58 6.28 -13.65
C ASP A 93 -1.23 7.78 -13.81
N GLY A 94 0.05 8.13 -13.74
CA GLY A 94 0.52 9.50 -13.98
C GLY A 94 0.39 10.46 -12.80
N VAL A 95 0.19 9.93 -11.59
CA VAL A 95 0.16 10.73 -10.35
C VAL A 95 1.58 10.99 -9.86
N GLU A 96 1.87 12.23 -9.46
CA GLU A 96 3.14 12.56 -8.79
C GLU A 96 3.18 11.87 -7.42
N VAL A 97 4.18 11.02 -7.21
CA VAL A 97 4.34 10.29 -5.95
C VAL A 97 5.78 10.33 -5.47
N VAL A 98 5.94 10.56 -4.18
CA VAL A 98 7.20 10.41 -3.45
C VAL A 98 7.07 9.19 -2.54
N PHE A 99 7.95 8.22 -2.72
CA PHE A 99 8.08 7.08 -1.84
C PHE A 99 9.41 7.16 -1.11
N HIS A 100 9.36 7.01 0.21
CA HIS A 100 10.56 7.02 1.07
C HIS A 100 10.46 5.89 2.10
N SER A 101 11.50 5.08 2.16
CA SER A 101 11.66 4.04 3.17
C SER A 101 13.12 3.87 3.57
N ASN A 102 13.37 3.05 4.59
CA ASN A 102 14.74 2.71 4.99
C ASN A 102 15.49 1.89 3.93
N THR A 103 14.76 1.23 3.03
CA THR A 103 15.33 0.46 1.91
C THR A 103 15.54 1.34 0.68
N GLU A 104 14.61 2.26 0.43
CA GLU A 104 14.62 3.19 -0.70
C GLU A 104 14.45 4.63 -0.21
N PRO A 105 15.51 5.26 0.32
CA PRO A 105 15.41 6.65 0.77
C PRO A 105 15.25 7.61 -0.43
N ASN A 106 14.35 8.59 -0.30
CA ASN A 106 14.20 9.66 -1.26
C ASN A 106 15.05 10.86 -0.83
N GLU A 107 16.05 11.20 -1.58
CA GLU A 107 17.00 12.26 -1.26
C GLU A 107 16.44 13.67 -1.48
N ASN A 108 15.52 13.84 -2.43
CA ASN A 108 14.90 15.14 -2.73
C ASN A 108 13.89 15.55 -1.66
N PHE A 109 13.16 14.59 -1.11
CA PHE A 109 12.15 14.78 -0.08
C PHE A 109 12.37 13.75 1.06
N PRO A 110 13.42 13.94 1.87
CA PRO A 110 13.78 12.93 2.88
C PRO A 110 12.80 12.85 4.05
N THR A 111 11.93 13.83 4.21
CA THR A 111 10.89 13.87 5.26
C THR A 111 9.53 14.25 4.69
N ALA A 112 8.46 13.84 5.36
CA ALA A 112 7.10 14.26 5.01
C ALA A 112 6.95 15.79 5.04
N GLN A 113 7.60 16.45 5.98
CA GLN A 113 7.61 17.91 6.07
C GLN A 113 8.22 18.54 4.82
N SER A 114 9.36 18.03 4.34
CA SER A 114 10.01 18.57 3.13
C SER A 114 9.11 18.46 1.90
N PHE A 115 8.40 17.36 1.76
CA PHE A 115 7.40 17.15 0.71
C PHE A 115 6.24 18.15 0.82
N LEU A 116 5.64 18.28 2.00
CA LEU A 116 4.51 19.17 2.22
C LEU A 116 4.90 20.64 1.97
N ILE A 117 6.04 21.08 2.49
CA ILE A 117 6.51 22.46 2.31
C ILE A 117 6.69 22.77 0.81
N ALA A 118 7.29 21.88 0.06
CA ALA A 118 7.50 22.08 -1.38
C ALA A 118 6.18 22.19 -2.16
N HIS A 119 5.19 21.37 -1.80
CA HIS A 119 3.90 21.34 -2.51
C HIS A 119 2.92 22.43 -2.06
N LEU A 120 2.97 22.85 -0.81
CA LEU A 120 2.13 23.96 -0.30
C LEU A 120 2.58 25.35 -0.77
N LYS A 121 3.84 25.48 -1.21
CA LYS A 121 4.39 26.76 -1.70
C LYS A 121 4.16 26.97 -3.21
N LYS A 122 3.61 26.00 -3.86
CA LYS A 122 3.33 26.09 -5.32
C LYS A 122 2.15 27.00 -5.63
#